data_ee565440e20512d95e137e6c440ef14c
#
_entry.id   ee565440e20512d95e137e6c440ef14c
#
_cell.length_a   1.000
_cell.length_b   1.000
_cell.length_c   1.000
_cell.angle_alpha   90.00
_cell.angle_beta   90.00
_cell.angle_gamma   90.00
#
_symmetry.space_group_name_H-M   'P 1'
#
loop_
_entity.id
_entity.type
_entity.pdbx_description
1 polymer ?
#
loop_
_entity_poly.entity_id
_entity_poly.type
_entity_poly.pdbx_seq_one_letter_code
_entity_poly.pdbx_strand_id
1 'polypeptide(L)'
;LLLITHDLGVVANMAEELVVMYHGKVVESGSAKDLFENPRHPYLSALFKAVPRFGMDKDDRLVPVRPIDQKLGAHFQRKPAIKSQSSTLLTVNGLSKRFTIRSEGLLTKAPSTSIQAVDDVSFEIAQGECLGLVGESGCGKTTLSKMLMRALSPDSGRIQYRGPDGPIDILSLEGSDLMAMRKKMQLIFQDPFSSLSPRMTVFDIVREPFVIHNEGDLEAQRDLVQELMQLVGLDPRFLNRYPHSFSGGQRQRISIARALALQPELLICDEPVSALDVSIQAQVLNLLKDLKNELGLTYLFISHNLAVIDYIADRIAVMHRGRIVEIAPRSELFSNPTHPYTQSLLHAVPHPDIARPLDFNAISALGGNDPDRWPAVFRFEAGESAKWIDLGNQHHVRAHAT
;
A
#
# COMPACT_ATOMS: atom_id res chain seq x y z
N LEU A 1 -24.74 1.25 -22.00
CA LEU A 1 -23.45 0.77 -21.46
C LEU A 1 -23.71 -0.24 -20.36
N LEU A 2 -22.99 -1.39 -20.35
CA LEU A 2 -22.94 -2.32 -19.23
C LEU A 2 -21.57 -2.19 -18.55
N LEU A 3 -21.55 -1.76 -17.27
CA LEU A 3 -20.36 -1.62 -16.48
C LEU A 3 -20.34 -2.71 -15.40
N ILE A 4 -19.26 -3.52 -15.34
CA ILE A 4 -19.05 -4.52 -14.31
C ILE A 4 -17.91 -4.03 -13.42
N THR A 5 -18.19 -3.77 -12.16
CA THR A 5 -17.22 -3.26 -11.19
C THR A 5 -17.60 -3.67 -9.77
N HIS A 6 -16.62 -3.70 -8.89
CA HIS A 6 -16.81 -3.81 -7.45
C HIS A 6 -16.65 -2.45 -6.72
N ASP A 7 -16.30 -1.37 -7.43
CA ASP A 7 -16.13 -0.04 -6.85
C ASP A 7 -17.48 0.68 -6.75
N LEU A 8 -18.02 0.78 -5.53
CA LEU A 8 -19.30 1.44 -5.26
C LEU A 8 -19.26 2.95 -5.50
N GLY A 9 -18.08 3.59 -5.40
CA GLY A 9 -17.93 5.00 -5.73
C GLY A 9 -18.09 5.26 -7.23
N VAL A 10 -17.50 4.40 -8.06
CA VAL A 10 -17.67 4.46 -9.52
C VAL A 10 -19.14 4.20 -9.89
N VAL A 11 -19.76 3.21 -9.26
CA VAL A 11 -21.18 2.89 -9.47
C VAL A 11 -22.09 4.08 -9.11
N ALA A 12 -21.86 4.72 -7.96
CA ALA A 12 -22.63 5.88 -7.50
C ALA A 12 -22.60 7.07 -8.48
N ASN A 13 -21.49 7.18 -9.26
CA ASN A 13 -21.28 8.30 -10.17
C ASN A 13 -21.72 8.01 -11.62
N MET A 14 -21.83 6.73 -12.01
CA MET A 14 -22.01 6.38 -13.42
C MET A 14 -23.24 5.55 -13.73
N ALA A 15 -23.84 4.88 -12.74
CA ALA A 15 -24.93 3.96 -12.98
C ALA A 15 -26.30 4.59 -12.70
N GLU A 16 -27.25 4.40 -13.61
CA GLU A 16 -28.66 4.74 -13.44
C GLU A 16 -29.41 3.59 -12.78
N GLU A 17 -29.08 2.35 -13.17
CA GLU A 17 -29.66 1.12 -12.65
C GLU A 17 -28.55 0.16 -12.19
N LEU A 18 -28.83 -0.61 -11.16
CA LEU A 18 -27.91 -1.56 -10.57
C LEU A 18 -28.50 -2.97 -10.55
N VAL A 19 -27.61 -3.94 -10.80
CA VAL A 19 -27.87 -5.35 -10.56
C VAL A 19 -26.80 -5.89 -9.62
N VAL A 20 -27.19 -6.30 -8.42
CA VAL A 20 -26.28 -6.84 -7.41
C VAL A 20 -26.24 -8.36 -7.53
N MET A 21 -25.06 -8.92 -7.76
CA MET A 21 -24.84 -10.36 -7.87
C MET A 21 -24.10 -10.92 -6.67
N TYR A 22 -24.57 -12.09 -6.18
CA TYR A 22 -23.91 -12.83 -5.12
C TYR A 22 -24.02 -14.34 -5.39
N HIS A 23 -22.89 -15.06 -5.36
CA HIS A 23 -22.82 -16.50 -5.69
C HIS A 23 -23.51 -16.87 -7.00
N GLY A 24 -23.32 -16.06 -8.06
CA GLY A 24 -23.88 -16.32 -9.40
C GLY A 24 -25.38 -16.04 -9.52
N LYS A 25 -26.02 -15.45 -8.50
CA LYS A 25 -27.44 -15.10 -8.50
C LYS A 25 -27.60 -13.60 -8.37
N VAL A 26 -28.60 -13.04 -9.04
CA VAL A 26 -29.07 -11.69 -8.80
C VAL A 26 -29.81 -11.68 -7.46
N VAL A 27 -29.34 -10.86 -6.52
CA VAL A 27 -29.91 -10.78 -5.16
C VAL A 27 -30.73 -9.51 -4.96
N GLU A 28 -30.40 -8.45 -5.71
CA GLU A 28 -31.16 -7.18 -5.67
C GLU A 28 -30.95 -6.45 -7.00
N SER A 29 -31.97 -5.72 -7.47
CA SER A 29 -31.89 -4.86 -8.65
C SER A 29 -32.86 -3.68 -8.53
N GLY A 30 -32.49 -2.55 -9.12
CA GLY A 30 -33.32 -1.33 -9.12
C GLY A 30 -32.51 -0.10 -9.49
N SER A 31 -33.11 1.08 -9.32
CA SER A 31 -32.40 2.33 -9.55
C SER A 31 -31.22 2.49 -8.60
N ALA A 32 -30.13 3.11 -9.06
CA ALA A 32 -28.98 3.38 -8.22
C ALA A 32 -29.41 4.12 -6.94
N LYS A 33 -30.26 5.12 -7.07
CA LYS A 33 -30.77 5.90 -5.94
C LYS A 33 -31.45 5.04 -4.87
N ASP A 34 -32.39 4.16 -5.28
CA ASP A 34 -33.13 3.32 -4.32
C ASP A 34 -32.19 2.34 -3.60
N LEU A 35 -31.25 1.71 -4.32
CA LEU A 35 -30.33 0.74 -3.74
C LEU A 35 -29.29 1.35 -2.80
N PHE A 36 -28.86 2.58 -3.06
CA PHE A 36 -27.93 3.30 -2.18
C PHE A 36 -28.61 3.86 -0.92
N GLU A 37 -29.84 4.38 -1.05
CA GLU A 37 -30.59 4.94 0.08
C GLU A 37 -31.27 3.86 0.94
N ASN A 38 -31.78 2.77 0.31
CA ASN A 38 -32.58 1.73 0.95
C ASN A 38 -32.15 0.31 0.55
N PRO A 39 -30.92 -0.14 0.83
CA PRO A 39 -30.48 -1.50 0.52
C PRO A 39 -31.29 -2.53 1.31
N ARG A 40 -32.02 -3.43 0.63
CA ARG A 40 -32.91 -4.41 1.25
C ARG A 40 -32.19 -5.74 1.50
N HIS A 41 -31.31 -6.14 0.58
CA HIS A 41 -30.62 -7.42 0.73
C HIS A 41 -29.44 -7.26 1.71
N PRO A 42 -29.27 -8.17 2.69
CA PRO A 42 -28.20 -8.10 3.70
C PRO A 42 -26.78 -8.01 3.10
N TYR A 43 -26.56 -8.64 1.95
CA TYR A 43 -25.29 -8.61 1.25
C TYR A 43 -24.93 -7.19 0.76
N LEU A 44 -25.88 -6.45 0.15
CA LEU A 44 -25.66 -5.08 -0.30
C LEU A 44 -25.38 -4.15 0.89
N SER A 45 -26.18 -4.27 1.95
CA SER A 45 -25.96 -3.51 3.20
C SER A 45 -24.56 -3.79 3.79
N ALA A 46 -24.11 -5.04 3.74
CA ALA A 46 -22.78 -5.42 4.22
C ALA A 46 -21.66 -4.88 3.30
N LEU A 47 -21.87 -4.84 1.97
CA LEU A 47 -20.92 -4.23 1.04
C LEU A 47 -20.69 -2.75 1.35
N PHE A 48 -21.78 -1.98 1.60
CA PHE A 48 -21.65 -0.56 1.97
C PHE A 48 -20.86 -0.33 3.27
N LYS A 49 -20.96 -1.26 4.23
CA LYS A 49 -20.21 -1.20 5.50
C LYS A 49 -18.77 -1.63 5.37
N ALA A 50 -18.44 -2.38 4.31
CA ALA A 50 -17.09 -2.86 4.05
C ALA A 50 -16.22 -1.86 3.26
N VAL A 51 -16.82 -0.81 2.64
CA VAL A 51 -16.07 0.20 1.90
C VAL A 51 -15.39 1.18 2.85
N PRO A 52 -14.06 1.40 2.73
CA PRO A 52 -13.40 2.49 3.43
C PRO A 52 -14.00 3.84 3.03
N ARG A 53 -14.27 4.69 4.01
CA ARG A 53 -14.81 6.04 3.81
C ARG A 53 -13.86 7.07 4.37
N PHE A 54 -13.81 8.24 3.75
CA PHE A 54 -13.02 9.35 4.28
C PHE A 54 -13.53 9.80 5.65
N GLY A 55 -12.58 10.15 6.52
CA GLY A 55 -12.89 10.68 7.85
C GLY A 55 -13.35 9.63 8.86
N MET A 56 -13.12 8.34 8.61
CA MET A 56 -13.29 7.30 9.63
C MET A 56 -12.32 7.55 10.78
N ASP A 57 -12.79 7.36 12.02
CA ASP A 57 -11.91 7.47 13.17
C ASP A 57 -10.82 6.38 13.17
N LYS A 58 -9.71 6.66 13.84
CA LYS A 58 -8.56 5.73 13.88
C LYS A 58 -8.96 4.35 14.47
N ASP A 59 -9.92 4.34 15.39
CA ASP A 59 -10.41 3.14 16.05
C ASP A 59 -11.58 2.46 15.31
N ASP A 60 -12.13 3.13 14.29
CA ASP A 60 -13.18 2.55 13.46
C ASP A 60 -12.67 1.31 12.73
N ARG A 61 -13.60 0.35 12.55
CA ARG A 61 -13.33 -0.89 11.83
C ARG A 61 -14.26 -1.06 10.66
N LEU A 62 -13.70 -1.49 9.54
CA LEU A 62 -14.51 -1.96 8.42
C LEU A 62 -15.28 -3.21 8.83
N VAL A 63 -16.52 -3.32 8.39
CA VAL A 63 -17.36 -4.49 8.68
C VAL A 63 -17.37 -5.40 7.45
N PRO A 64 -16.50 -6.41 7.37
CA PRO A 64 -16.48 -7.34 6.25
C PRO A 64 -17.72 -8.25 6.31
N VAL A 65 -18.14 -8.76 5.15
CA VAL A 65 -19.25 -9.74 5.07
C VAL A 65 -18.96 -10.99 5.89
N ARG A 66 -17.68 -11.38 6.00
CA ARG A 66 -17.21 -12.49 6.85
C ARG A 66 -15.97 -12.04 7.61
N PRO A 67 -15.97 -12.02 8.95
CA PRO A 67 -14.78 -11.68 9.74
C PRO A 67 -13.70 -12.77 9.63
N ILE A 68 -12.45 -12.39 9.86
CA ILE A 68 -11.33 -13.31 10.01
C ILE A 68 -11.19 -13.64 11.50
N ASP A 69 -11.10 -14.92 11.84
CA ASP A 69 -10.76 -15.38 13.19
C ASP A 69 -9.23 -15.53 13.28
N GLN A 70 -8.59 -14.57 13.92
CA GLN A 70 -7.14 -14.54 14.12
C GLN A 70 -6.80 -15.16 15.47
N LYS A 71 -5.69 -15.92 15.51
CA LYS A 71 -5.17 -16.48 16.77
C LYS A 71 -3.68 -16.20 16.87
N LEU A 72 -3.30 -15.48 17.92
CA LEU A 72 -1.91 -15.30 18.29
C LEU A 72 -1.39 -16.61 18.92
N GLY A 73 -0.28 -17.12 18.38
CA GLY A 73 0.42 -18.27 18.91
C GLY A 73 1.48 -17.90 19.95
N ALA A 74 2.20 -18.90 20.44
CA ALA A 74 3.23 -18.72 21.46
C ALA A 74 4.47 -17.96 20.94
N HIS A 75 4.80 -18.10 19.66
CA HIS A 75 5.97 -17.49 19.05
C HIS A 75 5.73 -16.04 18.56
N PHE A 76 4.48 -15.70 18.22
CA PHE A 76 4.07 -14.37 17.80
C PHE A 76 3.39 -13.64 18.95
N GLN A 77 4.18 -13.30 19.99
CA GLN A 77 3.66 -12.63 21.17
C GLN A 77 3.35 -11.16 20.91
N ARG A 78 2.34 -10.65 21.63
CA ARG A 78 2.04 -9.21 21.64
C ARG A 78 3.26 -8.43 22.09
N LYS A 79 3.73 -7.51 21.25
CA LYS A 79 4.69 -6.51 21.64
C LYS A 79 3.95 -5.35 22.31
N PRO A 80 4.54 -4.71 23.35
CA PRO A 80 3.95 -3.49 23.91
C PRO A 80 3.76 -2.48 22.76
N ALA A 81 2.59 -1.85 22.74
CA ALA A 81 2.31 -0.81 21.73
C ALA A 81 3.44 0.23 21.77
N ILE A 82 4.18 0.34 20.69
CA ILE A 82 5.21 1.36 20.57
C ILE A 82 4.44 2.67 20.52
N LYS A 83 4.57 3.48 21.57
CA LYS A 83 4.06 4.84 21.54
C LYS A 83 4.75 5.53 20.36
N SER A 84 4.03 5.62 19.25
CA SER A 84 4.45 6.23 18.00
C SER A 84 5.21 7.53 18.27
N GLN A 85 6.32 7.76 17.55
CA GLN A 85 7.07 9.02 17.43
C GLN A 85 8.34 9.23 18.25
N SER A 86 8.88 8.25 18.98
CA SER A 86 10.11 8.52 19.73
C SER A 86 11.41 8.26 18.94
N SER A 87 11.39 7.55 17.83
CA SER A 87 12.60 7.26 17.03
C SER A 87 12.31 6.89 15.58
N THR A 88 13.05 7.50 14.66
CA THR A 88 13.05 7.13 13.25
C THR A 88 13.61 5.73 13.06
N LEU A 89 12.90 4.87 12.31
CA LEU A 89 13.34 3.52 11.94
C LEU A 89 14.06 3.52 10.60
N LEU A 90 13.53 4.24 9.61
CA LEU A 90 14.08 4.34 8.26
C LEU A 90 14.17 5.79 7.83
N THR A 91 15.33 6.20 7.28
CA THR A 91 15.53 7.50 6.66
C THR A 91 15.98 7.31 5.23
N VAL A 92 15.30 7.94 4.30
CA VAL A 92 15.62 7.97 2.87
C VAL A 92 15.99 9.38 2.48
N ASN A 93 17.15 9.57 1.85
CA ASN A 93 17.68 10.89 1.49
C ASN A 93 18.11 10.92 0.02
N GLY A 94 17.49 11.78 -0.78
CA GLY A 94 17.91 12.11 -2.14
C GLY A 94 17.92 10.91 -3.10
N LEU A 95 17.03 9.93 -2.89
CA LEU A 95 17.04 8.69 -3.66
C LEU A 95 16.57 8.93 -5.09
N SER A 96 17.39 8.51 -6.06
CA SER A 96 17.09 8.72 -7.49
C SER A 96 17.36 7.47 -8.31
N LYS A 97 16.53 7.28 -9.37
CA LYS A 97 16.68 6.19 -10.33
C LYS A 97 16.19 6.59 -11.71
N ARG A 98 17.06 6.42 -12.69
CA ARG A 98 16.77 6.65 -14.11
C ARG A 98 16.89 5.32 -14.89
N PHE A 99 15.96 5.09 -15.77
CA PHE A 99 16.00 3.99 -16.72
C PHE A 99 16.23 4.53 -18.14
N THR A 100 17.17 3.92 -18.86
CA THR A 100 17.45 4.25 -20.27
C THR A 100 16.84 3.15 -21.13
N ILE A 101 15.84 3.53 -21.94
CA ILE A 101 15.24 2.63 -22.92
C ILE A 101 16.04 2.78 -24.21
N ARG A 102 16.77 1.73 -24.58
CA ARG A 102 17.42 1.66 -25.89
C ARG A 102 16.41 1.22 -26.91
N SER A 103 16.17 2.04 -27.94
CA SER A 103 15.39 1.59 -29.09
C SER A 103 16.24 0.60 -29.88
N GLU A 104 15.86 -0.67 -29.88
CA GLU A 104 16.45 -1.70 -30.73
C GLU A 104 15.95 -1.54 -32.17
N GLY A 105 16.56 -0.63 -32.91
CA GLY A 105 16.43 -0.57 -34.36
C GLY A 105 17.77 -0.96 -34.97
N LEU A 106 17.85 -2.07 -35.71
CA LEU A 106 19.08 -2.61 -36.31
C LEU A 106 19.75 -1.64 -37.31
N LEU A 107 19.08 -0.56 -37.74
CA LEU A 107 19.51 0.38 -38.77
C LEU A 107 19.25 1.86 -38.46
N THR A 108 18.68 2.23 -37.35
CA THR A 108 18.43 3.64 -36.98
C THR A 108 18.98 3.97 -35.63
N LYS A 109 19.90 4.94 -35.52
CA LYS A 109 20.28 5.59 -34.25
C LYS A 109 19.08 6.43 -33.76
N ALA A 110 18.01 5.77 -33.30
CA ALA A 110 16.96 6.49 -32.60
C ALA A 110 17.51 6.98 -31.24
N PRO A 111 17.19 8.19 -30.80
CA PRO A 111 17.64 8.72 -29.53
C PRO A 111 17.16 7.80 -28.37
N SER A 112 18.08 7.45 -27.47
CA SER A 112 17.70 6.72 -26.26
C SER A 112 16.79 7.59 -25.41
N THR A 113 15.59 7.11 -25.12
CA THR A 113 14.66 7.79 -24.20
C THR A 113 15.02 7.41 -22.77
N SER A 114 15.23 8.40 -21.91
CA SER A 114 15.45 8.15 -20.47
C SER A 114 14.21 8.52 -19.67
N ILE A 115 13.83 7.64 -18.74
CA ILE A 115 12.71 7.86 -17.82
C ILE A 115 13.27 8.00 -16.41
N GLN A 116 13.03 9.12 -15.75
CA GLN A 116 13.33 9.34 -14.35
C GLN A 116 12.20 8.73 -13.52
N ALA A 117 12.40 7.51 -13.02
CA ALA A 117 11.36 6.78 -12.30
C ALA A 117 11.26 7.19 -10.82
N VAL A 118 12.39 7.58 -10.21
CA VAL A 118 12.47 8.17 -8.87
C VAL A 118 13.45 9.33 -8.94
N ASP A 119 13.08 10.48 -8.40
CA ASP A 119 13.81 11.74 -8.54
C ASP A 119 13.86 12.48 -7.21
N ASP A 120 15.01 12.46 -6.57
CA ASP A 120 15.31 13.16 -5.32
C ASP A 120 14.27 12.89 -4.20
N VAL A 121 13.96 11.61 -3.98
CA VAL A 121 12.98 11.19 -2.96
C VAL A 121 13.62 11.16 -1.59
N SER A 122 13.02 11.90 -0.64
CA SER A 122 13.45 11.97 0.75
C SER A 122 12.25 11.89 1.69
N PHE A 123 12.31 11.01 2.69
CA PHE A 123 11.30 10.87 3.74
C PHE A 123 11.85 10.04 4.91
N GLU A 124 11.12 10.05 6.02
CA GLU A 124 11.41 9.24 7.21
C GLU A 124 10.18 8.43 7.61
N ILE A 125 10.43 7.26 8.19
CA ILE A 125 9.40 6.41 8.80
C ILE A 125 9.77 6.22 10.27
N ALA A 126 8.87 6.61 11.18
CA ALA A 126 9.04 6.37 12.60
C ALA A 126 8.71 4.90 12.95
N GLN A 127 9.29 4.39 14.03
CA GLN A 127 9.00 3.04 14.50
C GLN A 127 7.53 2.91 14.92
N GLY A 128 6.84 1.87 14.45
CA GLY A 128 5.42 1.64 14.71
C GLY A 128 4.48 2.52 13.89
N GLU A 129 5.01 3.37 13.00
CA GLU A 129 4.23 4.21 12.09
C GLU A 129 3.74 3.41 10.88
N CYS A 130 2.59 3.80 10.34
CA CYS A 130 2.15 3.47 9.01
C CYS A 130 2.27 4.71 8.12
N LEU A 131 3.35 4.79 7.31
CA LEU A 131 3.47 5.81 6.27
C LEU A 131 2.76 5.35 5.00
N GLY A 132 1.69 6.03 4.61
CA GLY A 132 1.03 5.83 3.34
C GLY A 132 1.80 6.49 2.19
N LEU A 133 1.99 5.79 1.07
CA LEU A 133 2.56 6.36 -0.15
C LEU A 133 1.52 6.29 -1.26
N VAL A 134 1.03 7.44 -1.69
CA VAL A 134 -0.03 7.58 -2.70
C VAL A 134 0.47 8.27 -3.96
N GLY A 135 -0.25 8.07 -5.07
CA GLY A 135 0.01 8.69 -6.36
C GLY A 135 -0.52 7.81 -7.49
N GLU A 136 -0.63 8.38 -8.68
CA GLU A 136 -1.12 7.67 -9.86
C GLU A 136 -0.27 6.44 -10.22
N SER A 137 -0.85 5.53 -11.00
CA SER A 137 -0.11 4.38 -11.53
C SER A 137 1.06 4.86 -12.39
N GLY A 138 2.24 4.24 -12.21
CA GLY A 138 3.45 4.61 -12.93
C GLY A 138 4.24 5.81 -12.36
N CYS A 139 3.82 6.45 -11.25
CA CYS A 139 4.56 7.57 -10.67
C CYS A 139 5.87 7.18 -9.94
N GLY A 140 6.21 5.87 -9.84
CA GLY A 140 7.49 5.39 -9.27
C GLY A 140 7.40 4.63 -7.95
N LYS A 141 6.24 4.41 -7.35
CA LYS A 141 6.04 3.75 -6.03
C LYS A 141 6.67 2.36 -5.95
N THR A 142 6.37 1.48 -6.91
CA THR A 142 6.95 0.12 -6.98
C THR A 142 8.46 0.15 -7.25
N THR A 143 8.97 1.15 -7.99
CA THR A 143 10.42 1.33 -8.18
C THR A 143 11.07 1.69 -6.84
N LEU A 144 10.46 2.59 -6.08
CA LEU A 144 10.92 2.96 -4.74
C LEU A 144 10.93 1.75 -3.80
N SER A 145 9.85 0.95 -3.74
CA SER A 145 9.79 -0.25 -2.89
C SER A 145 10.91 -1.26 -3.22
N LYS A 146 11.19 -1.48 -4.52
CA LYS A 146 12.29 -2.34 -4.98
C LYS A 146 13.67 -1.82 -4.58
N MET A 147 13.87 -0.49 -4.58
CA MET A 147 15.14 0.10 -4.12
C MET A 147 15.31 -0.04 -2.61
N LEU A 148 14.27 0.17 -1.82
CA LEU A 148 14.31 -0.02 -0.36
C LEU A 148 14.69 -1.47 0.00
N MET A 149 14.16 -2.45 -0.74
CA MET A 149 14.48 -3.87 -0.56
C MET A 149 15.82 -4.30 -1.17
N ARG A 150 16.60 -3.38 -1.75
CA ARG A 150 17.84 -3.73 -2.47
C ARG A 150 17.62 -4.78 -3.57
N ALA A 151 16.41 -4.84 -4.15
CA ALA A 151 16.13 -5.59 -5.38
C ALA A 151 16.49 -4.79 -6.64
N LEU A 152 16.63 -3.47 -6.49
CA LEU A 152 17.08 -2.54 -7.51
C LEU A 152 18.04 -1.54 -6.87
N SER A 153 19.21 -1.31 -7.50
CA SER A 153 20.16 -0.31 -7.03
C SER A 153 19.73 1.10 -7.49
N PRO A 154 19.70 2.09 -6.59
CA PRO A 154 19.53 3.48 -6.96
C PRO A 154 20.76 4.00 -7.70
N ASP A 155 20.61 5.12 -8.41
CA ASP A 155 21.73 5.81 -9.07
C ASP A 155 22.40 6.81 -8.10
N SER A 156 21.64 7.37 -7.15
CA SER A 156 22.14 8.24 -6.08
C SER A 156 21.21 8.21 -4.86
N GLY A 157 21.70 8.77 -3.76
CA GLY A 157 20.99 8.90 -2.49
C GLY A 157 21.44 7.92 -1.43
N ARG A 158 20.75 7.90 -0.29
CA ARG A 158 21.03 7.04 0.86
C ARG A 158 19.76 6.44 1.45
N ILE A 159 19.90 5.23 2.00
CA ILE A 159 18.86 4.56 2.78
C ILE A 159 19.47 4.14 4.10
N GLN A 160 19.08 4.79 5.20
CA GLN A 160 19.61 4.53 6.52
C GLN A 160 18.55 3.83 7.38
N TYR A 161 18.93 2.70 7.97
CA TYR A 161 18.10 1.95 8.90
C TYR A 161 18.65 2.08 10.31
N ARG A 162 17.81 2.20 11.31
CA ARG A 162 18.22 2.28 12.71
C ARG A 162 18.81 0.95 13.18
N GLY A 163 20.11 0.93 13.43
CA GLY A 163 20.80 -0.17 14.06
C GLY A 163 20.94 0.01 15.57
N PRO A 164 21.43 -0.99 16.29
CA PRO A 164 21.70 -0.92 17.72
C PRO A 164 22.77 0.10 18.09
N ASP A 165 23.80 0.22 17.23
CA ASP A 165 24.97 1.08 17.45
C ASP A 165 24.93 2.36 16.60
N GLY A 166 23.82 2.67 15.97
CA GLY A 166 23.64 3.85 15.11
C GLY A 166 23.02 3.54 13.74
N PRO A 167 22.89 4.52 12.86
CA PRO A 167 22.28 4.33 11.55
C PRO A 167 23.15 3.43 10.64
N ILE A 168 22.56 2.44 10.01
CA ILE A 168 23.17 1.52 9.06
C ILE A 168 22.77 1.97 7.66
N ASP A 169 23.75 2.24 6.78
CA ASP A 169 23.46 2.49 5.37
C ASP A 169 23.19 1.17 4.65
N ILE A 170 21.91 0.95 4.29
CA ILE A 170 21.48 -0.29 3.62
C ILE A 170 22.19 -0.46 2.27
N LEU A 171 22.53 0.62 1.60
CA LEU A 171 23.15 0.57 0.27
C LEU A 171 24.60 0.04 0.31
N SER A 172 25.28 0.16 1.44
CA SER A 172 26.63 -0.34 1.63
C SER A 172 26.72 -1.79 2.09
N LEU A 173 25.58 -2.41 2.49
CA LEU A 173 25.58 -3.78 3.00
C LEU A 173 25.79 -4.82 1.90
N GLU A 174 26.56 -5.88 2.20
CA GLU A 174 26.80 -7.01 1.32
C GLU A 174 26.75 -8.34 2.09
N GLY A 175 26.67 -9.45 1.38
CA GLY A 175 26.76 -10.80 1.93
C GLY A 175 25.82 -11.07 3.11
N SER A 176 26.40 -11.49 4.24
CA SER A 176 25.68 -11.84 5.49
C SER A 176 24.93 -10.67 6.09
N ASP A 177 25.50 -9.46 6.02
CA ASP A 177 24.89 -8.27 6.64
C ASP A 177 23.64 -7.81 5.89
N LEU A 178 23.68 -7.90 4.56
CA LEU A 178 22.50 -7.67 3.73
C LEU A 178 21.42 -8.73 3.99
N MET A 179 21.82 -10.00 4.16
CA MET A 179 20.88 -11.07 4.53
C MET A 179 20.27 -10.83 5.90
N ALA A 180 21.02 -10.38 6.90
CA ALA A 180 20.50 -10.02 8.21
C ALA A 180 19.53 -8.83 8.14
N MET A 181 19.83 -7.82 7.30
CA MET A 181 18.92 -6.69 7.09
C MET A 181 17.62 -7.12 6.42
N ARG A 182 17.65 -8.04 5.46
CA ARG A 182 16.45 -8.58 4.81
C ARG A 182 15.50 -9.31 5.74
N LYS A 183 15.96 -9.85 6.87
CA LYS A 183 15.08 -10.38 7.92
C LYS A 183 14.22 -9.28 8.55
N LYS A 184 14.81 -8.09 8.75
CA LYS A 184 14.13 -6.96 9.40
C LYS A 184 13.14 -6.22 8.50
N MET A 185 13.31 -6.33 7.19
CA MET A 185 12.48 -5.67 6.19
C MET A 185 11.89 -6.69 5.24
N GLN A 186 10.57 -6.74 5.12
CA GLN A 186 9.88 -7.68 4.23
C GLN A 186 8.89 -6.95 3.32
N LEU A 187 8.53 -7.60 2.20
CA LEU A 187 7.68 -7.04 1.16
C LEU A 187 6.45 -7.93 0.93
N ILE A 188 5.26 -7.32 0.95
CA ILE A 188 4.04 -7.90 0.41
C ILE A 188 3.85 -7.35 -0.99
N PHE A 189 3.82 -8.25 -1.98
CA PHE A 189 3.71 -7.88 -3.40
C PHE A 189 2.29 -7.51 -3.80
N GLN A 190 2.17 -6.70 -4.84
CA GLN A 190 0.91 -6.21 -5.39
C GLN A 190 -0.04 -7.32 -5.86
N ASP A 191 0.47 -8.35 -6.54
CA ASP A 191 -0.32 -9.43 -7.09
C ASP A 191 -0.09 -10.74 -6.32
N PRO A 192 -1.10 -11.21 -5.55
CA PRO A 192 -0.98 -12.46 -4.83
C PRO A 192 -0.94 -13.70 -5.75
N PHE A 193 -1.35 -13.57 -7.03
CA PHE A 193 -1.33 -14.67 -7.96
C PHE A 193 0.09 -14.93 -8.50
N SER A 194 0.81 -13.89 -8.86
CA SER A 194 2.18 -13.99 -9.35
C SER A 194 3.23 -14.13 -8.26
N SER A 195 2.92 -13.70 -7.03
CA SER A 195 3.85 -13.73 -5.90
C SER A 195 4.01 -15.10 -5.24
N LEU A 196 3.08 -16.01 -5.44
CA LEU A 196 3.10 -17.37 -4.89
C LEU A 196 3.42 -18.39 -5.99
N SER A 197 4.48 -19.21 -5.79
CA SER A 197 4.83 -20.26 -6.74
C SER A 197 3.69 -21.29 -6.87
N PRO A 198 3.12 -21.49 -8.06
CA PRO A 198 2.03 -22.45 -8.24
C PRO A 198 2.46 -23.92 -8.09
N ARG A 199 3.78 -24.18 -8.02
CA ARG A 199 4.38 -25.52 -7.91
C ARG A 199 4.73 -25.89 -6.48
N MET A 200 4.62 -24.96 -5.52
CA MET A 200 4.91 -25.17 -4.12
C MET A 200 3.61 -25.29 -3.32
N THR A 201 3.64 -26.13 -2.27
CA THR A 201 2.55 -26.16 -1.29
C THR A 201 2.52 -24.89 -0.47
N VAL A 202 1.40 -24.59 0.19
CA VAL A 202 1.32 -23.44 1.12
C VAL A 202 2.36 -23.58 2.24
N PHE A 203 2.58 -24.79 2.74
CA PHE A 203 3.63 -25.07 3.71
C PHE A 203 5.00 -24.62 3.20
N ASP A 204 5.40 -25.06 2.01
CA ASP A 204 6.70 -24.72 1.45
C ASP A 204 6.86 -23.23 1.20
N ILE A 205 5.79 -22.54 0.74
CA ILE A 205 5.80 -21.10 0.49
C ILE A 205 6.02 -20.30 1.78
N VAL A 206 5.29 -20.63 2.85
CA VAL A 206 5.40 -19.90 4.13
C VAL A 206 6.68 -20.27 4.86
N ARG A 207 7.17 -21.50 4.68
CA ARG A 207 8.44 -22.00 5.22
C ARG A 207 9.67 -21.42 4.52
N GLU A 208 9.58 -21.05 3.25
CA GLU A 208 10.71 -20.64 2.41
C GLU A 208 11.66 -19.62 3.09
N PRO A 209 11.18 -18.54 3.76
CA PRO A 209 12.05 -17.62 4.48
C PRO A 209 12.91 -18.28 5.56
N PHE A 210 12.36 -19.22 6.32
CA PHE A 210 13.10 -19.95 7.34
C PHE A 210 14.24 -20.78 6.74
N VAL A 211 13.98 -21.43 5.59
CA VAL A 211 14.99 -22.23 4.88
C VAL A 211 16.12 -21.35 4.35
N ILE A 212 15.78 -20.22 3.70
CA ILE A 212 16.75 -19.27 3.15
C ILE A 212 17.67 -18.71 4.24
N HIS A 213 17.14 -18.46 5.42
CA HIS A 213 17.86 -17.86 6.55
C HIS A 213 18.40 -18.87 7.55
N ASN A 214 18.26 -20.18 7.31
CA ASN A 214 18.68 -21.27 8.19
C ASN A 214 18.12 -21.16 9.61
N GLU A 215 16.83 -20.83 9.75
CA GLU A 215 16.13 -20.67 11.04
C GLU A 215 15.38 -21.94 11.41
N GLY A 216 15.78 -22.56 12.51
CA GLY A 216 15.17 -23.77 13.07
C GLY A 216 15.30 -25.03 12.22
N ASP A 217 14.95 -26.15 12.80
CA ASP A 217 14.81 -27.42 12.07
C ASP A 217 13.40 -27.57 11.46
N LEU A 218 13.15 -28.69 10.79
CA LEU A 218 11.88 -28.92 10.08
C LEU A 218 10.67 -28.94 11.02
N GLU A 219 10.83 -29.47 12.25
CA GLU A 219 9.75 -29.57 13.23
C GLU A 219 9.38 -28.17 13.76
N ALA A 220 10.37 -27.40 14.19
CA ALA A 220 10.18 -26.02 14.62
C ALA A 220 9.60 -25.14 13.50
N GLN A 221 10.08 -25.30 12.25
CA GLN A 221 9.53 -24.59 11.09
C GLN A 221 8.06 -24.95 10.84
N ARG A 222 7.67 -26.22 11.04
CA ARG A 222 6.28 -26.65 10.89
C ARG A 222 5.36 -25.99 11.91
N ASP A 223 5.78 -25.91 13.16
CA ASP A 223 5.01 -25.29 14.23
C ASP A 223 4.83 -23.79 13.97
N LEU A 224 5.92 -23.10 13.59
CA LEU A 224 5.87 -21.69 13.21
C LEU A 224 4.94 -21.43 12.01
N VAL A 225 4.97 -22.27 10.99
CA VAL A 225 4.10 -22.14 9.83
C VAL A 225 2.63 -22.36 10.19
N GLN A 226 2.33 -23.29 11.11
CA GLN A 226 0.96 -23.49 11.61
C GLN A 226 0.45 -22.27 12.35
N GLU A 227 1.28 -21.67 13.22
CA GLU A 227 0.93 -20.44 13.94
C GLU A 227 0.72 -19.27 12.96
N LEU A 228 1.57 -19.11 11.96
CA LEU A 228 1.41 -18.09 10.93
C LEU A 228 0.10 -18.22 10.16
N MET A 229 -0.30 -19.46 9.83
CA MET A 229 -1.60 -19.69 9.18
C MET A 229 -2.76 -19.26 10.09
N GLN A 230 -2.72 -19.60 11.37
CA GLN A 230 -3.73 -19.19 12.33
C GLN A 230 -3.75 -17.68 12.54
N LEU A 231 -2.57 -17.04 12.59
CA LEU A 231 -2.41 -15.60 12.72
C LEU A 231 -3.09 -14.82 11.59
N VAL A 232 -3.03 -15.36 10.36
CA VAL A 232 -3.73 -14.75 9.22
C VAL A 232 -5.14 -15.32 9.01
N GLY A 233 -5.68 -16.07 9.98
CA GLY A 233 -7.03 -16.65 9.95
C GLY A 233 -7.24 -17.68 8.85
N LEU A 234 -6.23 -18.52 8.60
CA LEU A 234 -6.29 -19.66 7.71
C LEU A 234 -6.15 -20.97 8.50
N ASP A 235 -6.90 -22.00 8.08
CA ASP A 235 -6.86 -23.30 8.73
C ASP A 235 -5.54 -24.03 8.40
N PRO A 236 -4.73 -24.44 9.40
CA PRO A 236 -3.49 -25.19 9.19
C PRO A 236 -3.66 -26.51 8.43
N ARG A 237 -4.85 -27.09 8.41
CA ARG A 237 -5.14 -28.31 7.62
C ARG A 237 -4.95 -28.09 6.10
N PHE A 238 -4.87 -26.82 5.65
CA PHE A 238 -4.69 -26.49 4.25
C PHE A 238 -3.22 -26.37 3.83
N LEU A 239 -2.26 -26.60 4.70
CA LEU A 239 -0.83 -26.48 4.45
C LEU A 239 -0.32 -27.28 3.24
N ASN A 240 -0.89 -28.46 3.02
CA ASN A 240 -0.49 -29.34 1.90
C ASN A 240 -1.19 -28.99 0.56
N ARG A 241 -2.02 -27.96 0.53
CA ARG A 241 -2.68 -27.50 -0.70
C ARG A 241 -1.79 -26.56 -1.50
N TYR A 242 -2.08 -26.46 -2.78
CA TYR A 242 -1.42 -25.55 -3.71
C TYR A 242 -2.17 -24.20 -3.80
N PRO A 243 -1.51 -23.08 -4.15
CA PRO A 243 -2.13 -21.76 -4.23
C PRO A 243 -3.38 -21.69 -5.09
N HIS A 244 -3.45 -22.45 -6.18
CA HIS A 244 -4.61 -22.45 -7.08
C HIS A 244 -5.92 -22.93 -6.42
N SER A 245 -5.84 -23.62 -5.28
CA SER A 245 -7.03 -24.07 -4.51
C SER A 245 -7.62 -22.98 -3.62
N PHE A 246 -7.01 -21.77 -3.57
CA PHE A 246 -7.40 -20.69 -2.69
C PHE A 246 -7.96 -19.50 -3.45
N SER A 247 -8.90 -18.78 -2.82
CA SER A 247 -9.40 -17.50 -3.32
C SER A 247 -8.30 -16.42 -3.31
N GLY A 248 -8.49 -15.32 -4.04
CA GLY A 248 -7.56 -14.19 -4.06
C GLY A 248 -7.22 -13.68 -2.66
N GLY A 249 -8.21 -13.47 -1.80
CA GLY A 249 -7.99 -13.03 -0.42
C GLY A 249 -7.30 -14.06 0.47
N GLN A 250 -7.52 -15.34 0.23
CA GLN A 250 -6.77 -16.39 0.94
C GLN A 250 -5.31 -16.42 0.50
N ARG A 251 -5.02 -16.26 -0.81
CA ARG A 251 -3.65 -16.14 -1.33
C ARG A 251 -2.95 -14.91 -0.78
N GLN A 252 -3.66 -13.79 -0.69
CA GLN A 252 -3.11 -12.58 -0.07
C GLN A 252 -2.72 -12.83 1.40
N ARG A 253 -3.54 -13.54 2.16
CA ARG A 253 -3.23 -13.91 3.55
C ARG A 253 -2.04 -14.88 3.64
N ILE A 254 -1.86 -15.80 2.71
CA ILE A 254 -0.66 -16.64 2.60
C ILE A 254 0.58 -15.77 2.32
N SER A 255 0.49 -14.79 1.44
CA SER A 255 1.58 -13.84 1.17
C SER A 255 1.94 -13.01 2.41
N ILE A 256 0.94 -12.58 3.19
CA ILE A 256 1.15 -11.90 4.48
C ILE A 256 1.84 -12.83 5.48
N ALA A 257 1.38 -14.09 5.62
CA ALA A 257 2.01 -15.08 6.49
C ALA A 257 3.48 -15.31 6.14
N ARG A 258 3.81 -15.45 4.86
CA ARG A 258 5.20 -15.56 4.37
C ARG A 258 6.03 -14.34 4.74
N ALA A 259 5.51 -13.13 4.58
CA ALA A 259 6.22 -11.89 4.90
C ALA A 259 6.47 -11.75 6.42
N LEU A 260 5.59 -12.29 7.26
CA LEU A 260 5.71 -12.25 8.72
C LEU A 260 6.65 -13.34 9.28
N ALA A 261 7.03 -14.34 8.49
CA ALA A 261 7.78 -15.51 8.95
C ALA A 261 9.04 -15.14 9.75
N LEU A 262 9.79 -14.15 9.32
CA LEU A 262 11.02 -13.70 9.98
C LEU A 262 10.81 -12.59 11.01
N GLN A 263 9.56 -12.31 11.42
CA GLN A 263 9.21 -11.28 12.40
C GLN A 263 9.83 -9.90 12.06
N PRO A 264 9.56 -9.34 10.88
CA PRO A 264 10.18 -8.10 10.45
C PRO A 264 9.82 -6.93 11.36
N GLU A 265 10.65 -5.89 11.35
CA GLU A 265 10.36 -4.60 12.00
C GLU A 265 9.65 -3.64 11.02
N LEU A 266 9.98 -3.73 9.73
CA LEU A 266 9.36 -2.94 8.66
C LEU A 266 8.73 -3.85 7.61
N LEU A 267 7.46 -3.61 7.30
CA LEU A 267 6.74 -4.30 6.25
C LEU A 267 6.36 -3.29 5.15
N ILE A 268 6.87 -3.51 3.95
CA ILE A 268 6.49 -2.73 2.77
C ILE A 268 5.30 -3.45 2.13
N CYS A 269 4.16 -2.77 2.06
CA CYS A 269 2.92 -3.30 1.48
C CYS A 269 2.69 -2.62 0.13
N ASP A 270 3.10 -3.26 -0.97
CA ASP A 270 2.94 -2.69 -2.32
C ASP A 270 1.57 -3.09 -2.89
N GLU A 271 0.59 -2.19 -2.78
CA GLU A 271 -0.81 -2.36 -3.21
C GLU A 271 -1.47 -3.67 -2.73
N PRO A 272 -1.42 -4.00 -1.43
CA PRO A 272 -1.75 -5.34 -0.92
C PRO A 272 -3.23 -5.72 -1.06
N VAL A 273 -4.10 -4.81 -1.47
CA VAL A 273 -5.55 -5.03 -1.57
C VAL A 273 -6.15 -4.65 -2.92
N SER A 274 -5.34 -4.16 -3.87
CA SER A 274 -5.83 -3.63 -5.16
C SER A 274 -6.54 -4.66 -6.05
N ALA A 275 -6.16 -5.93 -5.97
CA ALA A 275 -6.72 -7.03 -6.76
C ALA A 275 -7.88 -7.77 -6.04
N LEU A 276 -8.36 -7.25 -4.92
CA LEU A 276 -9.36 -7.91 -4.07
C LEU A 276 -10.72 -7.23 -4.17
N ASP A 277 -11.79 -8.02 -4.05
CA ASP A 277 -13.13 -7.46 -3.90
C ASP A 277 -13.30 -6.72 -2.56
N VAL A 278 -14.24 -5.78 -2.48
CA VAL A 278 -14.47 -4.87 -1.35
C VAL A 278 -14.53 -5.57 0.00
N SER A 279 -15.25 -6.70 0.08
CA SER A 279 -15.42 -7.42 1.34
C SER A 279 -14.12 -8.07 1.81
N ILE A 280 -13.36 -8.65 0.88
CA ILE A 280 -12.07 -9.26 1.15
C ILE A 280 -11.02 -8.17 1.44
N GLN A 281 -11.07 -7.04 0.73
CA GLN A 281 -10.25 -5.88 1.01
C GLN A 281 -10.42 -5.41 2.46
N ALA A 282 -11.67 -5.29 2.94
CA ALA A 282 -11.95 -4.93 4.33
C ALA A 282 -11.35 -5.94 5.33
N GLN A 283 -11.42 -7.24 5.03
CA GLN A 283 -10.80 -8.28 5.86
C GLN A 283 -9.29 -8.09 5.97
N VAL A 284 -8.60 -7.90 4.83
CA VAL A 284 -7.14 -7.78 4.78
C VAL A 284 -6.67 -6.48 5.43
N LEU A 285 -7.39 -5.37 5.25
CA LEU A 285 -7.08 -4.10 5.89
C LEU A 285 -7.20 -4.19 7.42
N ASN A 286 -8.28 -4.79 7.92
CA ASN A 286 -8.44 -5.04 9.35
C ASN A 286 -7.32 -5.94 9.89
N LEU A 287 -6.99 -7.04 9.17
CA LEU A 287 -5.88 -7.93 9.52
C LEU A 287 -4.56 -7.17 9.64
N LEU A 288 -4.20 -6.34 8.66
CA LEU A 288 -2.97 -5.56 8.69
C LEU A 288 -2.96 -4.53 9.83
N LYS A 289 -4.11 -3.90 10.14
CA LYS A 289 -4.25 -2.98 11.27
C LYS A 289 -4.04 -3.70 12.61
N ASP A 290 -4.59 -4.90 12.78
CA ASP A 290 -4.41 -5.71 13.97
C ASP A 290 -2.96 -6.17 14.12
N LEU A 291 -2.36 -6.72 13.07
CA LEU A 291 -0.96 -7.15 13.05
C LEU A 291 0.00 -6.00 13.39
N LYS A 292 -0.25 -4.78 12.86
CA LYS A 292 0.51 -3.59 13.23
C LYS A 292 0.49 -3.35 14.74
N ASN A 293 -0.70 -3.37 15.32
CA ASN A 293 -0.90 -3.05 16.74
C ASN A 293 -0.40 -4.17 17.67
N GLU A 294 -0.63 -5.43 17.30
CA GLU A 294 -0.28 -6.58 18.13
C GLU A 294 1.20 -6.95 18.06
N LEU A 295 1.81 -6.84 16.90
CA LEU A 295 3.22 -7.18 16.68
C LEU A 295 4.16 -5.96 16.68
N GLY A 296 3.63 -4.74 16.84
CA GLY A 296 4.42 -3.50 16.83
C GLY A 296 5.11 -3.24 15.48
N LEU A 297 4.47 -3.58 14.38
CA LEU A 297 5.04 -3.45 13.04
C LEU A 297 5.04 -2.00 12.55
N THR A 298 6.06 -1.66 11.80
CA THR A 298 6.14 -0.41 11.02
C THR A 298 5.76 -0.69 9.59
N TYR A 299 4.97 0.17 8.95
CA TYR A 299 4.53 -0.01 7.57
C TYR A 299 4.96 1.13 6.65
N LEU A 300 5.41 0.78 5.45
CA LEU A 300 5.28 1.61 4.26
C LEU A 300 4.14 1.03 3.43
N PHE A 301 3.00 1.70 3.43
CA PHE A 301 1.79 1.22 2.77
C PHE A 301 1.55 1.96 1.47
N ILE A 302 1.72 1.28 0.34
CA ILE A 302 1.57 1.85 -1.00
C ILE A 302 0.18 1.52 -1.53
N SER A 303 -0.55 2.54 -1.98
CA SER A 303 -1.84 2.38 -2.64
C SER A 303 -2.12 3.54 -3.59
N HIS A 304 -2.91 3.30 -4.62
CA HIS A 304 -3.51 4.35 -5.45
C HIS A 304 -4.90 4.74 -4.94
N ASN A 305 -5.48 3.99 -3.98
CA ASN A 305 -6.79 4.29 -3.40
C ASN A 305 -6.63 5.09 -2.10
N LEU A 306 -7.02 6.38 -2.16
CA LEU A 306 -6.89 7.30 -1.04
C LEU A 306 -7.79 6.95 0.15
N ALA A 307 -8.96 6.35 -0.06
CA ALA A 307 -9.83 5.92 1.04
C ALA A 307 -9.20 4.75 1.84
N VAL A 308 -8.46 3.87 1.15
CA VAL A 308 -7.67 2.81 1.80
C VAL A 308 -6.55 3.40 2.65
N ILE A 309 -5.85 4.40 2.13
CA ILE A 309 -4.78 5.09 2.85
C ILE A 309 -5.33 5.87 4.04
N ASP A 310 -6.46 6.56 3.87
CA ASP A 310 -7.13 7.24 4.98
C ASP A 310 -7.49 6.27 6.12
N TYR A 311 -7.87 5.04 5.80
CA TYR A 311 -8.22 4.04 6.80
C TYR A 311 -7.01 3.51 7.62
N ILE A 312 -5.82 3.37 7.00
CA ILE A 312 -4.69 2.65 7.63
C ILE A 312 -3.50 3.53 8.01
N ALA A 313 -3.25 4.65 7.31
CA ALA A 313 -2.05 5.44 7.47
C ALA A 313 -2.10 6.41 8.66
N ASP A 314 -0.95 6.64 9.28
CA ASP A 314 -0.74 7.69 10.29
C ASP A 314 -0.31 9.01 9.62
N ARG A 315 0.65 8.94 8.67
CA ARG A 315 1.10 10.03 7.79
C ARG A 315 1.05 9.57 6.34
N ILE A 316 0.98 10.53 5.42
CA ILE A 316 0.83 10.25 4.00
C ILE A 316 1.86 11.05 3.22
N ALA A 317 2.57 10.37 2.31
CA ALA A 317 3.44 10.96 1.30
C ALA A 317 2.78 10.86 -0.07
N VAL A 318 2.65 11.96 -0.77
CA VAL A 318 2.07 12.04 -2.11
C VAL A 318 3.19 12.07 -3.14
N MET A 319 3.17 11.10 -4.06
CA MET A 319 4.21 10.93 -5.08
C MET A 319 3.66 11.25 -6.48
N HIS A 320 4.34 12.14 -7.20
CA HIS A 320 4.03 12.53 -8.57
C HIS A 320 5.29 12.47 -9.43
N ARG A 321 5.24 11.77 -10.57
CA ARG A 321 6.34 11.67 -11.56
C ARG A 321 7.72 11.47 -10.94
N GLY A 322 7.84 10.52 -10.01
CA GLY A 322 9.09 10.17 -9.35
C GLY A 322 9.46 11.00 -8.12
N ARG A 323 8.74 12.08 -7.79
CA ARG A 323 9.03 12.97 -6.67
C ARG A 323 7.95 12.90 -5.60
N ILE A 324 8.33 13.00 -4.33
CA ILE A 324 7.36 13.28 -3.28
C ILE A 324 7.09 14.79 -3.29
N VAL A 325 5.82 15.16 -3.46
CA VAL A 325 5.38 16.56 -3.59
C VAL A 325 4.78 17.12 -2.31
N GLU A 326 4.23 16.26 -1.45
CA GLU A 326 3.62 16.65 -0.18
C GLU A 326 3.71 15.50 0.82
N ILE A 327 4.01 15.80 2.10
CA ILE A 327 3.98 14.85 3.21
C ILE A 327 3.30 15.52 4.38
N ALA A 328 2.28 14.86 4.95
CA ALA A 328 1.58 15.40 6.12
C ALA A 328 1.01 14.26 6.99
N PRO A 329 0.67 14.55 8.26
CA PRO A 329 -0.24 13.72 9.02
C PRO A 329 -1.55 13.51 8.25
N ARG A 330 -2.16 12.34 8.41
CA ARG A 330 -3.41 11.99 7.73
C ARG A 330 -4.46 13.10 7.81
N SER A 331 -4.76 13.60 9.00
CA SER A 331 -5.76 14.64 9.22
C SER A 331 -5.45 15.92 8.46
N GLU A 332 -4.18 16.37 8.47
CA GLU A 332 -3.75 17.59 7.78
C GLU A 332 -3.86 17.44 6.26
N LEU A 333 -3.41 16.31 5.70
CA LEU A 333 -3.45 16.11 4.24
C LEU A 333 -4.88 16.15 3.69
N PHE A 334 -5.85 15.56 4.41
CA PHE A 334 -7.23 15.51 3.95
C PHE A 334 -8.00 16.82 4.22
N SER A 335 -7.65 17.58 5.28
CA SER A 335 -8.33 18.84 5.59
C SER A 335 -7.69 20.05 4.89
N ASN A 336 -6.38 20.07 4.73
CA ASN A 336 -5.62 21.21 4.22
C ASN A 336 -4.60 20.81 3.13
N PRO A 337 -5.00 20.09 2.06
CA PRO A 337 -4.08 19.73 0.99
C PRO A 337 -3.55 21.00 0.32
N THR A 338 -2.22 21.12 0.18
CA THR A 338 -1.58 22.34 -0.31
C THR A 338 -1.12 22.21 -1.76
N HIS A 339 -0.53 21.06 -2.13
CA HIS A 339 -0.03 20.89 -3.50
C HIS A 339 -1.20 20.68 -4.47
N PRO A 340 -1.23 21.34 -5.67
CA PRO A 340 -2.32 21.22 -6.64
C PRO A 340 -2.61 19.79 -7.07
N TYR A 341 -1.56 18.96 -7.19
CA TYR A 341 -1.71 17.55 -7.50
C TYR A 341 -2.44 16.78 -6.39
N THR A 342 -2.11 17.05 -5.12
CA THR A 342 -2.81 16.44 -3.98
C THR A 342 -4.29 16.83 -3.97
N GLN A 343 -4.60 18.10 -4.21
CA GLN A 343 -5.97 18.59 -4.34
C GLN A 343 -6.71 17.88 -5.48
N SER A 344 -6.09 17.77 -6.65
CA SER A 344 -6.67 17.08 -7.80
C SER A 344 -6.91 15.59 -7.53
N LEU A 345 -5.97 14.90 -6.86
CA LEU A 345 -6.13 13.50 -6.47
C LEU A 345 -7.33 13.31 -5.52
N LEU A 346 -7.48 14.19 -4.53
CA LEU A 346 -8.58 14.12 -3.57
C LEU A 346 -9.93 14.38 -4.24
N HIS A 347 -10.01 15.36 -5.13
CA HIS A 347 -11.22 15.65 -5.89
C HIS A 347 -11.60 14.56 -6.90
N ALA A 348 -10.61 13.77 -7.36
CA ALA A 348 -10.84 12.68 -8.31
C ALA A 348 -11.32 11.37 -7.67
N VAL A 349 -11.38 11.28 -6.34
CA VAL A 349 -11.85 10.06 -5.67
C VAL A 349 -13.37 9.97 -5.71
N PRO A 350 -13.95 8.92 -6.33
CA PRO A 350 -15.38 8.74 -6.36
C PRO A 350 -15.89 8.33 -4.95
N HIS A 351 -16.82 9.11 -4.43
CA HIS A 351 -17.47 8.76 -3.17
C HIS A 351 -18.59 7.73 -3.41
N PRO A 352 -18.76 6.73 -2.52
CA PRO A 352 -19.90 5.81 -2.57
C PRO A 352 -21.17 6.49 -2.02
N ASP A 353 -21.49 7.65 -2.57
CA ASP A 353 -22.59 8.52 -2.14
C ASP A 353 -23.13 9.26 -3.37
N ILE A 354 -24.36 8.97 -3.77
CA ILE A 354 -25.02 9.59 -4.92
C ILE A 354 -25.19 11.11 -4.74
N ALA A 355 -25.31 11.57 -3.47
CA ALA A 355 -25.44 13.00 -3.18
C ALA A 355 -24.14 13.79 -3.38
N ARG A 356 -23.02 13.09 -3.60
CA ARG A 356 -21.68 13.67 -3.81
C ARG A 356 -21.09 13.22 -5.14
N PRO A 357 -21.65 13.65 -6.29
CA PRO A 357 -21.10 13.30 -7.60
C PRO A 357 -19.72 13.94 -7.81
N LEU A 358 -18.90 13.28 -8.64
CA LEU A 358 -17.62 13.83 -9.07
C LEU A 358 -17.82 15.13 -9.85
N ASP A 359 -17.11 16.18 -9.45
CA ASP A 359 -17.06 17.45 -10.18
C ASP A 359 -15.83 17.47 -11.11
N PHE A 360 -16.02 17.02 -12.36
CA PHE A 360 -14.98 17.01 -13.38
C PHE A 360 -14.47 18.42 -13.73
N ASN A 361 -15.31 19.46 -13.54
CA ASN A 361 -14.90 20.83 -13.80
C ASN A 361 -13.92 21.30 -12.71
N ALA A 362 -14.21 21.01 -11.44
CA ALA A 362 -13.30 21.30 -10.34
C ALA A 362 -11.95 20.57 -10.50
N ILE A 363 -11.97 19.27 -10.85
CA ILE A 363 -10.75 18.49 -11.12
C ILE A 363 -9.94 19.12 -12.26
N SER A 364 -10.59 19.51 -13.34
CA SER A 364 -9.95 20.16 -14.49
C SER A 364 -9.37 21.54 -14.15
N ALA A 365 -10.06 22.31 -13.31
CA ALA A 365 -9.63 23.64 -12.88
C ALA A 365 -8.34 23.61 -12.04
N LEU A 366 -8.11 22.56 -11.24
CA LEU A 366 -6.90 22.35 -10.46
C LEU A 366 -5.67 21.97 -11.30
N GLY A 367 -5.83 21.78 -12.62
CA GLY A 367 -4.74 21.40 -13.51
C GLY A 367 -4.49 19.89 -13.58
N GLY A 368 -5.17 19.09 -12.74
CA GLY A 368 -5.03 17.63 -12.76
C GLY A 368 -3.58 17.17 -12.60
N ASN A 369 -3.13 16.28 -13.49
CA ASN A 369 -1.77 15.73 -13.53
C ASN A 369 -0.82 16.53 -14.48
N ASP A 370 -1.20 17.75 -14.86
CA ASP A 370 -0.44 18.58 -15.78
C ASP A 370 0.28 19.72 -15.05
N PRO A 371 1.62 19.62 -14.79
CA PRO A 371 2.38 20.63 -14.08
C PRO A 371 2.34 22.00 -14.72
N ASP A 372 2.17 22.09 -16.05
CA ASP A 372 2.15 23.39 -16.77
C ASP A 372 0.92 24.24 -16.38
N ARG A 373 -0.11 23.61 -15.82
CA ARG A 373 -1.33 24.28 -15.35
C ARG A 373 -1.28 24.67 -13.86
N TRP A 374 -0.26 24.21 -13.11
CA TRP A 374 -0.13 24.55 -11.69
C TRP A 374 0.39 25.98 -11.48
N PRO A 375 0.21 26.56 -10.31
CA PRO A 375 0.88 27.80 -9.92
C PRO A 375 2.40 27.66 -10.07
N ALA A 376 3.07 28.74 -10.48
CA ALA A 376 4.51 28.74 -10.80
C ALA A 376 5.39 28.20 -9.65
N VAL A 377 4.96 28.42 -8.40
CA VAL A 377 5.65 27.94 -7.20
C VAL A 377 5.73 26.40 -7.11
N PHE A 378 4.85 25.66 -7.78
CA PHE A 378 4.82 24.19 -7.81
C PHE A 378 5.32 23.57 -9.12
N ARG A 379 5.79 24.40 -10.08
CA ARG A 379 6.34 23.92 -11.34
C ARG A 379 7.83 23.69 -11.19
N PHE A 380 8.30 22.50 -11.55
CA PHE A 380 9.71 22.16 -11.51
C PHE A 380 10.16 21.62 -12.86
N GLU A 381 11.26 22.12 -13.36
CA GLU A 381 11.93 21.54 -14.50
C GLU A 381 12.74 20.29 -14.11
N ALA A 382 13.03 19.43 -15.08
CA ALA A 382 13.84 18.25 -14.84
C ALA A 382 15.26 18.66 -14.38
N GLY A 383 15.63 18.26 -13.16
CA GLY A 383 16.93 18.58 -12.54
C GLY A 383 16.92 19.79 -11.61
N GLU A 384 15.82 20.51 -11.48
CA GLU A 384 15.69 21.54 -10.45
C GLU A 384 15.47 20.94 -9.06
N SER A 385 16.21 21.45 -8.09
CA SER A 385 16.01 21.11 -6.68
C SER A 385 14.90 21.97 -6.09
N ALA A 386 13.72 21.38 -5.93
CA ALA A 386 12.67 22.00 -5.15
C ALA A 386 12.96 21.89 -3.65
N LYS A 387 12.63 22.95 -2.90
CA LYS A 387 12.80 22.94 -1.44
C LYS A 387 11.56 22.41 -0.74
N TRP A 388 11.77 21.76 0.39
CA TRP A 388 10.71 21.48 1.33
C TRP A 388 10.34 22.74 2.10
N ILE A 389 9.08 23.12 2.05
CA ILE A 389 8.49 24.19 2.87
C ILE A 389 7.74 23.52 4.01
N ASP A 390 8.10 23.86 5.24
CA ASP A 390 7.40 23.43 6.44
C ASP A 390 6.20 24.35 6.69
N LEU A 391 5.01 23.78 6.67
CA LEU A 391 3.75 24.48 6.93
C LEU A 391 3.31 24.40 8.40
N GLY A 392 4.12 23.78 9.25
CA GLY A 392 3.78 23.43 10.64
C GLY A 392 3.07 22.07 10.72
N ASN A 393 2.84 21.57 11.95
CA ASN A 393 2.13 20.30 12.21
C ASN A 393 2.71 19.09 11.45
N GLN A 394 4.02 19.03 11.18
CA GLN A 394 4.67 18.01 10.36
C GLN A 394 4.11 17.95 8.91
N HIS A 395 3.54 19.02 8.42
CA HIS A 395 3.05 19.17 7.07
C HIS A 395 4.12 19.87 6.22
N HIS A 396 4.62 19.16 5.23
CA HIS A 396 5.67 19.63 4.34
C HIS A 396 5.20 19.54 2.88
N VAL A 397 5.42 20.62 2.13
CA VAL A 397 5.12 20.66 0.71
C VAL A 397 6.38 21.02 -0.09
N ARG A 398 6.52 20.43 -1.25
CA ARG A 398 7.63 20.71 -2.15
C ARG A 398 7.26 21.88 -3.07
N ALA A 399 8.00 22.99 -2.96
CA ALA A 399 7.74 24.21 -3.71
C ALA A 399 9.01 25.03 -3.92
N HIS A 400 8.97 26.00 -4.85
CA HIS A 400 10.01 27.03 -4.92
C HIS A 400 9.87 27.96 -3.72
N ALA A 401 10.99 28.35 -3.12
CA ALA A 401 11.00 29.42 -2.14
C ALA A 401 10.61 30.72 -2.85
N THR A 402 9.53 31.35 -2.40
CA THR A 402 9.13 32.70 -2.83
C THR A 402 10.09 33.74 -2.28
#